data_6981f68ef73853e25a4d11e466f6e671
#
_entry.id   6981f68ef73853e25a4d11e466f6e671
#
_cell.length_a   1.000
_cell.length_b   1.000
_cell.length_c   1.000
_cell.angle_alpha   90.00
_cell.angle_beta   90.00
_cell.angle_gamma   90.00
#
_symmetry.space_group_name_H-M   'P 1'
#
loop_
_entity.id
_entity.type
_entity.pdbx_description
1 polymer ?
#
loop_
_entity_poly.entity_id
_entity_poly.type
_entity_poly.pdbx_seq_one_letter_code
_entity_poly.pdbx_strand_id
1 'polypeptide(L)'
;MQIDIGQTVLAANGGLRLESGPGRDLVFKLTGDDTDGAFDYFTVEVAPKGGPPLHVHHQQEETIHVLKGRFRVRIGEELFEIDEGGFAHLPSETPHAFLP
;
A
#
# COMPACT_ATOMS: atom_id res chain seq x y z
N MET A 1 -25.77 1.09 -26.40
CA MET A 1 -25.71 0.64 -25.01
C MET A 1 -24.23 0.60 -24.60
N GLN A 2 -23.92 1.25 -23.52
CA GLN A 2 -22.56 1.19 -22.97
C GLN A 2 -22.47 0.00 -22.03
N ILE A 3 -21.43 -0.83 -22.23
CA ILE A 3 -21.18 -1.95 -21.35
C ILE A 3 -20.00 -1.56 -20.46
N ASP A 4 -20.24 -1.52 -19.16
CA ASP A 4 -19.18 -1.32 -18.19
C ASP A 4 -18.60 -2.70 -17.85
N ILE A 5 -17.34 -2.92 -18.25
CA ILE A 5 -16.66 -4.17 -17.97
C ILE A 5 -15.70 -4.05 -16.77
N GLY A 6 -15.87 -2.98 -16.00
CA GLY A 6 -15.11 -2.82 -14.76
C GLY A 6 -13.64 -2.47 -14.95
N GLN A 7 -13.28 -1.95 -16.12
CA GLN A 7 -11.89 -1.56 -16.39
C GLN A 7 -11.57 -0.21 -15.77
N THR A 8 -10.35 -0.07 -15.29
CA THR A 8 -9.80 1.19 -14.81
C THR A 8 -8.48 1.46 -15.53
N VAL A 9 -8.37 2.63 -16.15
CA VAL A 9 -7.15 3.08 -16.81
C VAL A 9 -6.86 4.49 -16.33
N LEU A 10 -5.69 4.68 -15.72
CA LEU A 10 -5.29 5.96 -15.16
C LEU A 10 -3.97 6.42 -15.80
N ALA A 11 -3.84 7.72 -15.99
CA ALA A 11 -2.57 8.31 -16.39
C ALA A 11 -1.55 8.17 -15.25
N ALA A 12 -0.29 8.42 -15.56
CA ALA A 12 0.75 8.47 -14.53
C ALA A 12 0.32 9.47 -13.44
N ASN A 13 0.51 9.09 -12.18
CA ASN A 13 0.11 9.85 -11.00
C ASN A 13 -1.41 10.06 -10.85
N GLY A 14 -2.20 9.40 -11.69
CA GLY A 14 -3.66 9.45 -11.58
C GLY A 14 -4.17 8.64 -10.40
N GLY A 15 -5.39 8.96 -9.99
CA GLY A 15 -6.06 8.29 -8.89
C GLY A 15 -6.56 9.28 -7.84
N LEU A 16 -7.20 8.77 -6.80
CA LEU A 16 -7.70 9.58 -5.69
C LEU A 16 -6.59 9.75 -4.65
N ARG A 17 -6.18 11.00 -4.43
CA ARG A 17 -5.14 11.33 -3.46
C ARG A 17 -5.75 11.66 -2.11
N LEU A 18 -5.25 10.99 -1.08
CA LEU A 18 -5.65 11.25 0.30
C LEU A 18 -4.39 11.34 1.16
N GLU A 19 -4.39 12.29 2.10
CA GLU A 19 -3.37 12.36 3.13
C GLU A 19 -3.79 11.48 4.30
N SER A 20 -2.95 10.49 4.63
CA SER A 20 -3.23 9.55 5.69
C SER A 20 -2.29 9.77 6.87
N GLY A 21 -2.49 10.85 7.57
CA GLY A 21 -1.62 11.28 8.65
C GLY A 21 -0.40 12.05 8.16
N PRO A 22 0.39 12.66 9.08
CA PRO A 22 1.55 13.44 8.71
C PRO A 22 2.58 12.63 7.94
N GLY A 23 3.02 13.16 6.79
CA GLY A 23 4.09 12.55 6.00
C GLY A 23 3.69 11.31 5.22
N ARG A 24 2.39 11.05 5.04
CA ARG A 24 1.92 9.92 4.23
C ARG A 24 0.83 10.37 3.28
N ASP A 25 1.11 10.29 1.98
CA ASP A 25 0.15 10.54 0.92
C ASP A 25 -0.21 9.24 0.23
N LEU A 26 -1.49 8.93 0.16
CA LEU A 26 -2.01 7.77 -0.54
C LEU A 26 -2.59 8.21 -1.88
N VAL A 27 -2.34 7.45 -2.93
CA VAL A 27 -2.99 7.64 -4.22
C VAL A 27 -3.65 6.33 -4.60
N PHE A 28 -4.97 6.29 -4.48
CA PHE A 28 -5.73 5.08 -4.79
C PHE A 28 -5.86 4.90 -6.29
N LYS A 29 -5.42 3.77 -6.78
CA LYS A 29 -5.56 3.35 -8.18
C LYS A 29 -6.83 2.54 -8.36
N LEU A 30 -7.15 1.71 -7.37
CA LEU A 30 -8.37 0.92 -7.30
C LEU A 30 -8.85 0.90 -5.86
N THR A 31 -10.17 0.95 -5.68
CA THR A 31 -10.78 0.76 -4.37
C THR A 31 -11.62 -0.51 -4.38
N GLY A 32 -12.10 -0.92 -3.21
CA GLY A 32 -13.02 -2.04 -3.11
C GLY A 32 -14.26 -1.89 -3.99
N ASP A 33 -14.71 -0.65 -4.21
CA ASP A 33 -15.86 -0.40 -5.10
C ASP A 33 -15.52 -0.73 -6.56
N ASP A 34 -14.29 -0.53 -6.97
CA ASP A 34 -13.84 -0.84 -8.34
C ASP A 34 -13.63 -2.33 -8.56
N THR A 35 -13.38 -3.09 -7.50
CA THR A 35 -12.99 -4.49 -7.59
C THR A 35 -14.03 -5.44 -7.01
N ASP A 36 -15.24 -4.95 -6.78
CA ASP A 36 -16.33 -5.73 -6.17
C ASP A 36 -15.92 -6.31 -4.81
N GLY A 37 -15.21 -5.52 -4.04
CA GLY A 37 -14.76 -5.86 -2.70
C GLY A 37 -13.53 -6.76 -2.62
N ALA A 38 -12.88 -7.03 -3.75
CA ALA A 38 -11.76 -7.97 -3.77
C ALA A 38 -10.48 -7.39 -3.17
N PHE A 39 -10.12 -6.16 -3.54
CA PHE A 39 -8.91 -5.52 -3.04
C PHE A 39 -8.91 -4.02 -3.32
N ASP A 40 -8.01 -3.33 -2.63
CA ASP A 40 -7.61 -1.96 -2.94
C ASP A 40 -6.20 -1.98 -3.52
N TYR A 41 -5.88 -1.02 -4.37
CA TYR A 41 -4.53 -0.83 -4.88
C TYR A 41 -4.18 0.66 -4.79
N PHE A 42 -3.11 0.97 -4.09
CA PHE A 42 -2.70 2.35 -3.94
C PHE A 42 -1.18 2.47 -3.82
N THR A 43 -0.67 3.63 -4.20
CA THR A 43 0.72 3.99 -3.91
C THR A 43 0.77 4.87 -2.68
N VAL A 44 1.88 4.81 -1.96
CA VAL A 44 2.10 5.60 -0.75
C VAL A 44 3.42 6.34 -0.91
N GLU A 45 3.37 7.65 -0.74
CA GLU A 45 4.57 8.46 -0.58
C GLU A 45 4.76 8.71 0.91
N VAL A 46 5.91 8.32 1.44
CA VAL A 46 6.18 8.39 2.87
C VAL A 46 7.39 9.28 3.11
N ALA A 47 7.18 10.35 3.89
CA ALA A 47 8.27 11.19 4.35
C ALA A 47 9.11 10.46 5.41
N PRO A 48 10.35 10.86 5.65
CA PRO A 48 11.15 10.28 6.72
C PRO A 48 10.37 10.28 8.04
N LYS A 49 10.34 9.14 8.73
CA LYS A 49 9.60 8.93 9.98
C LYS A 49 8.08 9.03 9.84
N GLY A 50 7.56 9.02 8.61
CA GLY A 50 6.12 9.13 8.36
C GLY A 50 5.39 7.80 8.24
N GLY A 51 6.06 6.67 8.44
CA GLY A 51 5.45 5.36 8.30
C GLY A 51 4.39 5.06 9.37
N PRO A 52 3.49 4.11 9.11
CA PRO A 52 2.45 3.75 10.06
C PRO A 52 3.04 3.06 11.29
N PRO A 53 2.39 3.17 12.45
CA PRO A 53 2.78 2.40 13.61
C PRO A 53 2.57 0.91 13.38
N LEU A 54 3.13 0.09 14.27
CA LEU A 54 2.90 -1.34 14.24
C LEU A 54 1.40 -1.62 14.35
N HIS A 55 0.88 -2.43 13.45
CA HIS A 55 -0.53 -2.77 13.42
C HIS A 55 -0.72 -4.18 12.84
N VAL A 56 -1.93 -4.67 12.93
CA VAL A 56 -2.28 -5.99 12.43
C VAL A 56 -3.62 -5.92 11.70
N HIS A 57 -3.71 -6.59 10.56
CA HIS A 57 -4.96 -6.77 9.84
C HIS A 57 -5.43 -8.22 10.03
N HIS A 58 -6.67 -8.39 10.48
CA HIS A 58 -7.20 -9.70 10.81
C HIS A 58 -7.80 -10.45 9.62
N GLN A 59 -8.22 -9.74 8.59
CA GLN A 59 -8.91 -10.34 7.44
C GLN A 59 -8.30 -9.93 6.10
N GLN A 60 -7.21 -9.19 6.12
CA GLN A 60 -6.61 -8.66 4.91
C GLN A 60 -5.15 -9.04 4.83
N GLU A 61 -4.73 -9.37 3.64
CA GLU A 61 -3.32 -9.49 3.31
C GLU A 61 -2.88 -8.21 2.63
N GLU A 62 -1.62 -7.87 2.80
CA GLU A 62 -1.02 -6.72 2.12
C GLU A 62 0.22 -7.15 1.38
N THR A 63 0.55 -6.41 0.35
CA THR A 63 1.84 -6.51 -0.32
C THR A 63 2.45 -5.13 -0.39
N ILE A 64 3.78 -5.06 -0.30
CA ILE A 64 4.54 -3.83 -0.45
C ILE A 64 5.54 -4.04 -1.57
N HIS A 65 5.51 -3.16 -2.56
CA HIS A 65 6.48 -3.12 -3.63
C HIS A 65 7.17 -1.76 -3.59
N VAL A 66 8.46 -1.74 -3.30
CA VAL A 66 9.21 -0.48 -3.17
C VAL A 66 9.53 0.05 -4.55
N LEU A 67 8.88 1.13 -4.94
CA LEU A 67 9.08 1.75 -6.25
C LEU A 67 10.25 2.72 -6.24
N LYS A 68 10.55 3.32 -5.10
CA LYS A 68 11.63 4.30 -4.98
C LYS A 68 12.12 4.35 -3.54
N GLY A 69 13.43 4.41 -3.37
CA GLY A 69 14.04 4.53 -2.06
C GLY A 69 14.26 3.20 -1.37
N ARG A 70 14.40 3.25 -0.07
CA ARG A 70 14.67 2.08 0.78
C ARG A 70 13.74 2.14 1.98
N PHE A 71 13.23 0.98 2.39
CA PHE A 71 12.33 0.87 3.53
C PHE A 71 12.80 -0.20 4.49
N ARG A 72 12.51 0.01 5.77
CA ARG A 72 12.55 -1.03 6.78
C ARG A 72 11.15 -1.53 7.00
N VAL A 73 10.97 -2.84 6.93
CA VAL A 73 9.67 -3.47 7.13
C VAL A 73 9.78 -4.43 8.29
N ARG A 74 8.93 -4.24 9.28
CA ARG A 74 8.81 -5.16 10.40
C ARG A 74 7.65 -6.11 10.12
N ILE A 75 7.91 -7.40 10.19
CA ILE A 75 6.90 -8.45 10.04
C ILE A 75 7.03 -9.37 11.23
N GLY A 76 6.04 -9.35 12.12
CA GLY A 76 6.14 -10.03 13.40
C GLY A 76 7.29 -9.43 14.21
N GLU A 77 8.27 -10.25 14.55
CA GLU A 77 9.45 -9.82 15.31
C GLU A 77 10.67 -9.56 14.42
N GLU A 78 10.57 -9.82 13.13
CA GLU A 78 11.69 -9.69 12.21
C GLU A 78 11.69 -8.34 11.50
N LEU A 79 12.89 -7.81 11.28
CA LEU A 79 13.12 -6.57 10.54
C LEU A 79 13.81 -6.89 9.23
N PHE A 80 13.30 -6.32 8.15
CA PHE A 80 13.86 -6.47 6.83
C PHE A 80 14.16 -5.11 6.24
N GLU A 81 15.27 -5.00 5.51
CA GLU A 81 15.52 -3.83 4.67
C GLU A 81 15.14 -4.20 3.23
N ILE A 82 14.37 -3.34 2.58
CA ILE A 82 13.90 -3.55 1.22
C ILE A 82 14.33 -2.37 0.37
N ASP A 83 15.12 -2.66 -0.64
CA ASP A 83 15.60 -1.65 -1.58
C ASP A 83 14.59 -1.45 -2.72
N GLU A 84 14.85 -0.44 -3.52
CA GLU A 84 14.06 -0.13 -4.71
C GLU A 84 13.90 -1.38 -5.59
N GLY A 85 12.68 -1.66 -5.99
CA GLY A 85 12.34 -2.87 -6.73
C GLY A 85 12.03 -4.08 -5.85
N GLY A 86 12.30 -4.00 -4.55
CA GLY A 86 12.04 -5.09 -3.62
C GLY A 86 10.56 -5.23 -3.27
N PHE A 87 10.23 -6.36 -2.66
CA PHE A 87 8.84 -6.75 -2.42
C PHE A 87 8.70 -7.48 -1.10
N ALA A 88 7.57 -7.24 -0.42
CA ALA A 88 7.21 -7.98 0.78
C ALA A 88 5.74 -8.36 0.75
N HIS A 89 5.43 -9.53 1.28
CA HIS A 89 4.07 -9.98 1.52
C HIS A 89 3.82 -9.98 3.04
N LEU A 90 2.75 -9.33 3.44
CA LEU A 90 2.34 -9.20 4.83
C LEU A 90 1.08 -10.02 5.04
N PRO A 91 1.19 -11.25 5.57
CA PRO A 91 0.01 -12.09 5.80
C PRO A 91 -0.95 -11.44 6.80
N SER A 92 -2.23 -11.80 6.69
CA SER A 92 -3.20 -11.41 7.70
C SER A 92 -2.79 -11.97 9.06
N GLU A 93 -3.27 -11.36 10.13
CA GLU A 93 -2.99 -11.77 11.52
C GLU A 93 -1.52 -11.55 11.95
N THR A 94 -0.70 -10.93 11.13
CA THR A 94 0.71 -10.69 11.45
C THR A 94 0.93 -9.20 11.70
N PRO A 95 1.38 -8.79 12.89
CA PRO A 95 1.71 -7.39 13.15
C PRO A 95 2.83 -6.92 12.22
N HIS A 96 2.67 -5.73 11.67
CA HIS A 96 3.66 -5.18 10.76
C HIS A 96 3.73 -3.65 10.82
N ALA A 97 4.85 -3.12 10.37
CA ALA A 97 5.09 -1.69 10.24
C ALA A 97 6.12 -1.47 9.15
N PHE A 98 6.19 -0.26 8.61
CA PHE A 98 7.25 0.09 7.68
C PHE A 98 7.66 1.55 7.83
N LEU A 99 8.95 1.82 7.56
CA LEU A 99 9.55 3.16 7.62
C LEU A 99 10.49 3.32 6.43
N PRO A 100 10.55 4.51 5.85
CA PRO A 100 11.55 4.78 4.82
C PRO A 100 12.96 4.82 5.36
#